data_dd2e2243b5c634d1a5bbd38f01eaec28
#
_entry.id   dd2e2243b5c634d1a5bbd38f01eaec28
#
_cell.length_a   1.000
_cell.length_b   1.000
_cell.length_c   1.000
_cell.angle_alpha   90.00
_cell.angle_beta   90.00
_cell.angle_gamma   90.00
#
_symmetry.space_group_name_H-M   'P 1'
#
loop_
_entity.id
_entity.type
_entity.pdbx_description
1 polymer ?
#
loop_
_entity_poly.entity_id
_entity_poly.type
_entity_poly.pdbx_seq_one_letter_code
_entity_poly.pdbx_strand_id
1 'polypeptide(L)'
;MKKLLLASIGTFATLSFAQTFDVVLANGRVMDPESGLDAVRNVGIRGGRVAAVSATPLMGRTVVDVRGMVIAPGFIDLHSHGQDPENYAFKAHDGVTTALELEIGVYPVEPWYAARNGKALVNFGASSGHVPARMAVMHDTGDFLPRDQAAHRVATDEEKLSIFNDVRQGLDQGAIGIGFGIAYVPTTSREEILKLFQLAAERHVPVFVHMRGSSDSDGAIAPLQEVIADAAATGASLHVVHITSVGARKTAACLQLIEGARKHGVDVTTEMYPYTASASRIESAIYDGDWLERSGASYHDLQWAATGERLTAESFARYRKQGGAVIAHTIPPEALRLGLTNPIVMFASDGHLVNGQGHPRSAGTFARVLGLYVREEKVLPLMDALRRMTLMPAQRLEASVPAMHNKGRIRVGADADITVFDPEHVIDKATFENPAQNSAGILDVLVNGAFVVRDGKTVEGVYPGIGQKTK
;
A
#
# COMPACT_ATOMS: atom_id res chain seq x y z
N MET A 1 -12.73 -11.31 -85.33
CA MET A 1 -13.58 -10.78 -84.29
C MET A 1 -12.85 -11.00 -82.94
N LYS A 2 -12.17 -9.97 -82.42
CA LYS A 2 -11.45 -10.04 -81.13
C LYS A 2 -12.40 -9.42 -80.05
N LYS A 3 -12.79 -10.23 -79.06
CA LYS A 3 -13.55 -9.74 -77.90
C LYS A 3 -12.60 -9.14 -76.87
N LEU A 4 -12.73 -7.85 -76.59
CA LEU A 4 -12.10 -7.19 -75.48
C LEU A 4 -12.89 -7.53 -74.21
N LEU A 5 -12.21 -8.11 -73.17
CA LEU A 5 -12.73 -8.25 -71.83
C LEU A 5 -12.29 -7.01 -71.08
N LEU A 6 -13.22 -6.15 -70.68
CA LEU A 6 -12.96 -5.10 -69.66
C LEU A 6 -13.03 -5.74 -68.25
N ALA A 7 -11.91 -5.79 -67.60
CA ALA A 7 -11.86 -6.10 -66.15
C ALA A 7 -12.10 -4.81 -65.33
N SER A 8 -13.24 -4.72 -64.68
CA SER A 8 -13.52 -3.62 -63.73
C SER A 8 -12.85 -3.93 -62.39
N ILE A 9 -11.85 -3.15 -62.03
CA ILE A 9 -11.20 -3.19 -60.71
C ILE A 9 -12.10 -2.39 -59.74
N GLY A 10 -12.89 -3.10 -58.97
CA GLY A 10 -13.65 -2.54 -57.87
C GLY A 10 -12.71 -2.21 -56.69
N THR A 11 -12.49 -0.91 -56.44
CA THR A 11 -11.78 -0.44 -55.26
C THR A 11 -12.69 -0.61 -54.04
N PHE A 12 -12.46 -1.64 -53.24
CA PHE A 12 -13.08 -1.75 -51.93
C PHE A 12 -12.43 -0.70 -50.99
N ALA A 13 -13.12 0.41 -50.81
CA ALA A 13 -12.80 1.32 -49.72
C ALA A 13 -13.17 0.64 -48.40
N THR A 14 -12.18 0.12 -47.66
CA THR A 14 -12.37 -0.31 -46.28
C THR A 14 -12.72 0.92 -45.45
N LEU A 15 -13.99 1.09 -45.11
CA LEU A 15 -14.44 2.01 -44.10
C LEU A 15 -13.81 1.60 -42.77
N SER A 16 -12.66 2.19 -42.42
CA SER A 16 -12.09 2.11 -41.10
C SER A 16 -13.04 2.85 -40.18
N PHE A 17 -13.92 2.14 -39.48
CA PHE A 17 -14.68 2.76 -38.38
C PHE A 17 -13.67 3.27 -37.37
N ALA A 18 -13.59 4.59 -37.24
CA ALA A 18 -12.76 5.22 -36.22
C ALA A 18 -13.16 4.62 -34.86
N GLN A 19 -12.20 3.97 -34.23
CA GLN A 19 -12.44 3.23 -32.99
C GLN A 19 -12.71 4.26 -31.88
N THR A 20 -13.98 4.39 -31.43
CA THR A 20 -14.39 5.34 -30.39
C THR A 20 -14.09 4.75 -29.03
N PHE A 21 -13.34 5.50 -28.19
CA PHE A 21 -13.04 5.15 -26.81
C PHE A 21 -14.14 5.66 -25.85
N ASP A 22 -14.27 5.05 -24.68
CA ASP A 22 -15.18 5.53 -23.65
C ASP A 22 -14.64 6.84 -23.05
N VAL A 23 -13.33 6.86 -22.74
CA VAL A 23 -12.60 8.03 -22.26
C VAL A 23 -11.30 8.16 -23.06
N VAL A 24 -10.92 9.39 -23.37
CA VAL A 24 -9.61 9.76 -23.89
C VAL A 24 -9.00 10.80 -22.96
N LEU A 25 -7.83 10.50 -22.37
CA LEU A 25 -6.97 11.48 -21.73
C LEU A 25 -6.02 12.01 -22.80
N ALA A 26 -6.20 13.27 -23.20
CA ALA A 26 -5.53 13.86 -24.34
C ALA A 26 -4.37 14.78 -23.95
N ASN A 27 -3.27 14.72 -24.74
CA ASN A 27 -2.14 15.65 -24.65
C ASN A 27 -1.33 15.62 -23.34
N GLY A 28 -1.47 14.59 -22.51
CA GLY A 28 -0.74 14.47 -21.25
C GLY A 28 0.65 13.86 -21.41
N ARG A 29 1.55 14.15 -20.48
CA ARG A 29 2.84 13.47 -20.36
C ARG A 29 2.63 12.10 -19.73
N VAL A 30 2.59 11.06 -20.57
CA VAL A 30 2.46 9.67 -20.11
C VAL A 30 3.80 9.21 -19.57
N MET A 31 3.81 8.76 -18.32
CA MET A 31 4.97 8.18 -17.66
C MET A 31 4.64 6.75 -17.22
N ASP A 32 5.24 5.78 -17.89
CA ASP A 32 5.05 4.35 -17.60
C ASP A 32 6.35 3.71 -17.12
N PRO A 33 6.45 3.31 -15.85
CA PRO A 33 7.68 2.74 -15.29
C PRO A 33 8.07 1.36 -15.87
N GLU A 34 7.11 0.60 -16.44
CA GLU A 34 7.41 -0.71 -17.03
C GLU A 34 8.16 -0.59 -18.34
N SER A 35 7.73 0.28 -19.23
CA SER A 35 8.35 0.49 -20.55
C SER A 35 9.41 1.59 -20.55
N GLY A 36 9.47 2.41 -19.50
CA GLY A 36 10.28 3.62 -19.45
C GLY A 36 9.74 4.77 -20.32
N LEU A 37 8.48 4.68 -20.79
CA LEU A 37 7.84 5.73 -21.57
C LEU A 37 7.73 7.02 -20.75
N ASP A 38 8.24 8.10 -21.32
CA ASP A 38 8.12 9.47 -20.79
C ASP A 38 7.94 10.42 -21.98
N ALA A 39 6.69 10.61 -22.40
CA ALA A 39 6.39 11.43 -23.57
C ALA A 39 4.93 11.90 -23.58
N VAL A 40 4.66 13.02 -24.28
CA VAL A 40 3.29 13.47 -24.52
C VAL A 40 2.55 12.48 -25.41
N ARG A 41 1.46 11.93 -24.91
CA ARG A 41 0.61 10.93 -25.57
C ARG A 41 -0.86 11.18 -25.26
N ASN A 42 -1.71 10.49 -26.02
CA ASN A 42 -3.14 10.35 -25.74
C ASN A 42 -3.40 8.91 -25.29
N VAL A 43 -4.16 8.74 -24.20
CA VAL A 43 -4.54 7.42 -23.67
C VAL A 43 -6.02 7.19 -23.93
N GLY A 44 -6.33 6.18 -24.75
CA GLY A 44 -7.70 5.76 -25.02
C GLY A 44 -8.11 4.59 -24.14
N ILE A 45 -9.22 4.76 -23.43
CA ILE A 45 -9.77 3.78 -22.47
C ILE A 45 -11.06 3.21 -23.04
N ARG A 46 -11.23 1.88 -22.95
CA ARG A 46 -12.44 1.17 -23.34
C ARG A 46 -12.67 -0.03 -22.45
N GLY A 47 -13.90 -0.17 -21.93
CA GLY A 47 -14.30 -1.30 -21.11
C GLY A 47 -13.40 -1.48 -19.87
N GLY A 48 -13.02 -0.39 -19.23
CA GLY A 48 -12.19 -0.41 -18.02
C GLY A 48 -10.70 -0.67 -18.26
N ARG A 49 -10.24 -0.71 -19.54
CA ARG A 49 -8.84 -1.01 -19.90
C ARG A 49 -8.24 0.07 -20.78
N VAL A 50 -6.92 0.22 -20.69
CA VAL A 50 -6.13 0.99 -21.65
C VAL A 50 -6.19 0.27 -22.98
N ALA A 51 -6.85 0.88 -23.97
CA ALA A 51 -7.03 0.30 -25.28
C ALA A 51 -6.11 0.92 -26.34
N ALA A 52 -5.56 2.12 -26.08
CA ALA A 52 -4.56 2.76 -26.94
C ALA A 52 -3.66 3.73 -26.13
N VAL A 53 -2.39 3.81 -26.52
CA VAL A 53 -1.44 4.87 -26.15
C VAL A 53 -0.87 5.43 -27.46
N SER A 54 -1.19 6.67 -27.82
CA SER A 54 -0.97 7.20 -29.16
C SER A 54 -0.32 8.58 -29.16
N ALA A 55 0.58 8.81 -30.12
CA ALA A 55 1.10 10.16 -30.41
C ALA A 55 0.10 11.02 -31.20
N THR A 56 -0.85 10.38 -31.91
CA THR A 56 -1.89 11.08 -32.66
C THR A 56 -3.19 11.21 -31.86
N PRO A 57 -4.04 12.21 -32.15
CA PRO A 57 -5.32 12.36 -31.48
C PRO A 57 -6.20 11.10 -31.56
N LEU A 58 -6.92 10.82 -30.49
CA LEU A 58 -7.89 9.74 -30.38
C LEU A 58 -9.32 10.32 -30.27
N MET A 59 -10.32 9.54 -30.71
CA MET A 59 -11.74 9.93 -30.62
C MET A 59 -12.41 9.15 -29.49
N GLY A 60 -13.08 9.85 -28.57
CA GLY A 60 -13.78 9.27 -27.43
C GLY A 60 -15.13 9.92 -27.16
N ARG A 61 -15.97 9.21 -26.39
CA ARG A 61 -17.24 9.77 -25.89
C ARG A 61 -16.97 10.93 -24.92
N THR A 62 -15.98 10.73 -24.05
CA THR A 62 -15.46 11.77 -23.16
C THR A 62 -14.00 12.02 -23.50
N VAL A 63 -13.65 13.25 -23.82
CA VAL A 63 -12.26 13.65 -24.05
C VAL A 63 -11.90 14.68 -22.98
N VAL A 64 -10.84 14.39 -22.23
CA VAL A 64 -10.28 15.27 -21.20
C VAL A 64 -8.92 15.75 -21.68
N ASP A 65 -8.77 17.06 -21.89
CA ASP A 65 -7.47 17.66 -22.22
C ASP A 65 -6.65 17.82 -20.94
N VAL A 66 -5.60 17.02 -20.79
CA VAL A 66 -4.70 17.01 -19.64
C VAL A 66 -3.30 17.52 -20.01
N ARG A 67 -3.26 18.51 -20.88
CA ARG A 67 -2.03 19.16 -21.34
C ARG A 67 -1.27 19.78 -20.17
N GLY A 68 0.03 19.50 -20.08
CA GLY A 68 0.89 19.95 -18.98
C GLY A 68 0.85 19.02 -17.76
N MET A 69 -0.12 18.08 -17.70
CA MET A 69 -0.27 17.14 -16.60
C MET A 69 0.49 15.84 -16.89
N VAL A 70 0.84 15.12 -15.84
CA VAL A 70 1.38 13.77 -15.89
C VAL A 70 0.22 12.77 -15.85
N ILE A 71 0.24 11.80 -16.76
CA ILE A 71 -0.61 10.60 -16.74
C ILE A 71 0.27 9.44 -16.27
N ALA A 72 0.04 8.96 -15.05
CA ALA A 72 0.77 7.86 -14.43
C ALA A 72 -0.16 6.67 -14.17
N PRO A 73 0.37 5.42 -14.01
CA PRO A 73 -0.41 4.34 -13.43
C PRO A 73 -0.93 4.78 -12.06
N GLY A 74 -2.13 4.33 -11.69
CA GLY A 74 -2.68 4.57 -10.36
C GLY A 74 -1.80 3.97 -9.26
N PHE A 75 -1.65 4.68 -8.15
CA PHE A 75 -0.77 4.25 -7.07
C PHE A 75 -1.34 3.05 -6.34
N ILE A 76 -0.46 2.14 -5.89
CA ILE A 76 -0.80 0.92 -5.17
C ILE A 76 -0.22 1.03 -3.76
N ASP A 77 -1.09 1.10 -2.78
CA ASP A 77 -0.75 1.16 -1.37
C ASP A 77 -0.81 -0.24 -0.76
N LEU A 78 0.36 -0.86 -0.52
CA LEU A 78 0.46 -2.19 0.07
C LEU A 78 0.13 -2.22 1.57
N HIS A 79 0.05 -1.05 2.20
CA HIS A 79 -0.07 -0.93 3.64
C HIS A 79 -1.09 0.16 3.99
N SER A 80 -2.36 -0.23 4.01
CA SER A 80 -3.48 0.68 4.28
C SER A 80 -4.47 0.06 5.24
N HIS A 81 -4.50 0.54 6.49
CA HIS A 81 -5.44 0.07 7.51
C HIS A 81 -6.83 0.70 7.39
N GLY A 82 -6.92 1.88 6.82
CA GLY A 82 -8.19 2.55 6.55
C GLY A 82 -8.91 1.93 5.35
N GLN A 83 -9.83 1.00 5.60
CA GLN A 83 -10.54 0.23 4.57
C GLN A 83 -12.06 0.50 4.64
N ASP A 84 -12.43 1.77 4.66
CA ASP A 84 -13.78 2.29 4.77
C ASP A 84 -13.99 3.48 3.80
N PRO A 85 -15.23 3.97 3.61
CA PRO A 85 -15.51 5.05 2.66
C PRO A 85 -14.74 6.35 2.92
N GLU A 86 -14.53 6.74 4.19
CA GLU A 86 -13.79 7.95 4.55
C GLU A 86 -12.33 7.84 4.08
N ASN A 87 -11.67 6.75 4.45
CA ASN A 87 -10.27 6.51 4.11
C ASN A 87 -10.07 6.32 2.61
N TYR A 88 -10.98 5.62 1.92
CA TYR A 88 -10.91 5.46 0.46
C TYR A 88 -11.00 6.80 -0.29
N ALA A 89 -11.79 7.76 0.22
CA ALA A 89 -11.84 9.08 -0.38
C ALA A 89 -10.48 9.80 -0.29
N PHE A 90 -9.84 9.80 0.87
CA PHE A 90 -8.48 10.36 1.03
C PHE A 90 -7.46 9.63 0.15
N LYS A 91 -7.51 8.29 0.07
CA LYS A 91 -6.65 7.51 -0.82
C LYS A 91 -6.80 7.91 -2.28
N ALA A 92 -8.04 8.04 -2.77
CA ALA A 92 -8.29 8.47 -4.14
C ALA A 92 -7.74 9.89 -4.39
N HIS A 93 -7.93 10.83 -3.47
CA HIS A 93 -7.38 12.18 -3.56
C HIS A 93 -5.85 12.25 -3.41
N ASP A 94 -5.20 11.19 -2.97
CA ASP A 94 -3.74 11.03 -2.95
C ASP A 94 -3.22 10.20 -4.16
N GLY A 95 -4.10 9.91 -5.13
CA GLY A 95 -3.78 9.21 -6.38
C GLY A 95 -3.77 7.68 -6.28
N VAL A 96 -4.20 7.12 -5.16
CA VAL A 96 -4.26 5.67 -4.94
C VAL A 96 -5.48 5.08 -5.65
N THR A 97 -5.27 4.05 -6.45
CA THR A 97 -6.33 3.28 -7.12
C THR A 97 -6.50 1.88 -6.52
N THR A 98 -5.53 1.44 -5.71
CA THR A 98 -5.56 0.13 -5.04
C THR A 98 -4.98 0.28 -3.64
N ALA A 99 -5.80 0.03 -2.60
CA ALA A 99 -5.42 0.11 -1.19
C ALA A 99 -5.58 -1.26 -0.51
N LEU A 100 -4.53 -1.77 0.11
CA LEU A 100 -4.45 -3.14 0.60
C LEU A 100 -4.13 -3.18 2.11
N GLU A 101 -4.87 -4.01 2.85
CA GLU A 101 -4.64 -4.31 4.27
C GLU A 101 -3.75 -5.56 4.39
N LEU A 102 -2.44 -5.41 4.33
CA LEU A 102 -1.55 -6.56 4.24
C LEU A 102 -0.74 -6.86 5.51
N GLU A 103 -0.41 -5.84 6.32
CA GLU A 103 0.41 -6.02 7.53
C GLU A 103 -0.34 -6.77 8.64
N ILE A 104 -1.38 -6.16 9.19
CA ILE A 104 -2.19 -6.80 10.24
C ILE A 104 -3.08 -7.87 9.62
N GLY A 105 -3.57 -7.60 8.42
CA GLY A 105 -4.52 -8.45 7.74
C GLY A 105 -5.89 -8.45 8.41
N VAL A 106 -6.72 -9.40 8.02
CA VAL A 106 -8.12 -9.45 8.48
C VAL A 106 -8.53 -10.87 8.90
N TYR A 107 -9.52 -10.94 9.78
CA TYR A 107 -10.23 -12.14 10.17
C TYR A 107 -11.66 -11.79 10.62
N PRO A 108 -12.69 -12.50 10.12
CA PRO A 108 -12.68 -13.47 9.03
C PRO A 108 -12.58 -12.80 7.65
N VAL A 109 -11.92 -13.47 6.68
CA VAL A 109 -11.57 -12.89 5.37
C VAL A 109 -12.80 -12.70 4.47
N GLU A 110 -13.63 -13.73 4.27
CA GLU A 110 -14.76 -13.68 3.34
C GLU A 110 -15.79 -12.58 3.70
N PRO A 111 -16.25 -12.44 4.94
CA PRO A 111 -17.14 -11.34 5.35
C PRO A 111 -16.53 -9.95 5.12
N TRP A 112 -15.19 -9.82 5.32
CA TRP A 112 -14.50 -8.56 5.10
C TRP A 112 -14.57 -8.12 3.63
N TYR A 113 -14.34 -9.05 2.68
CA TYR A 113 -14.48 -8.77 1.24
C TYR A 113 -15.95 -8.49 0.86
N ALA A 114 -16.89 -9.27 1.38
CA ALA A 114 -18.32 -9.12 1.10
C ALA A 114 -18.86 -7.74 1.51
N ALA A 115 -18.39 -7.21 2.64
CA ALA A 115 -18.82 -5.90 3.16
C ALA A 115 -18.40 -4.73 2.24
N ARG A 116 -17.37 -4.88 1.40
CA ARG A 116 -16.79 -3.84 0.53
C ARG A 116 -17.21 -3.97 -0.92
N ASN A 117 -17.69 -5.13 -1.33
CA ASN A 117 -18.07 -5.38 -2.71
C ASN A 117 -19.19 -4.43 -3.17
N GLY A 118 -18.96 -3.71 -4.28
CA GLY A 118 -19.88 -2.71 -4.82
C GLY A 118 -20.00 -1.41 -3.99
N LYS A 119 -19.11 -1.20 -2.99
CA LYS A 119 -19.11 -0.02 -2.11
C LYS A 119 -17.74 0.66 -2.01
N ALA A 120 -16.70 0.07 -2.59
CA ALA A 120 -15.35 0.61 -2.50
C ALA A 120 -15.07 1.58 -3.66
N LEU A 121 -14.51 2.74 -3.33
CA LEU A 121 -14.11 3.75 -4.29
C LEU A 121 -12.85 3.32 -5.05
N VAL A 122 -11.92 2.63 -4.38
CA VAL A 122 -10.67 2.11 -4.94
C VAL A 122 -10.64 0.59 -4.86
N ASN A 123 -9.80 -0.07 -5.64
CA ASN A 123 -9.56 -1.50 -5.50
C ASN A 123 -9.04 -1.80 -4.10
N PHE A 124 -9.45 -2.92 -3.53
CA PHE A 124 -9.15 -3.29 -2.16
C PHE A 124 -8.72 -4.76 -2.06
N GLY A 125 -8.06 -5.12 -0.98
CA GLY A 125 -7.68 -6.50 -0.72
C GLY A 125 -7.01 -6.62 0.63
N ALA A 126 -6.91 -7.85 1.14
CA ALA A 126 -6.32 -8.08 2.45
C ALA A 126 -5.54 -9.41 2.51
N SER A 127 -4.58 -9.46 3.43
CA SER A 127 -3.96 -10.71 3.89
C SER A 127 -4.86 -11.41 4.93
N SER A 128 -4.66 -12.71 5.12
CA SER A 128 -5.17 -13.43 6.29
C SER A 128 -4.31 -13.07 7.49
N GLY A 129 -4.91 -12.42 8.49
CA GLY A 129 -4.17 -11.80 9.57
C GLY A 129 -3.88 -12.79 10.72
N HIS A 130 -2.60 -12.96 11.06
CA HIS A 130 -2.20 -13.71 12.26
C HIS A 130 -2.72 -13.05 13.55
N VAL A 131 -2.54 -11.72 13.66
CA VAL A 131 -2.96 -10.96 14.86
C VAL A 131 -4.46 -11.07 15.10
N PRO A 132 -5.36 -10.74 14.15
CA PRO A 132 -6.80 -10.83 14.41
C PRO A 132 -7.30 -12.27 14.59
N ALA A 133 -6.70 -13.29 13.93
CA ALA A 133 -7.01 -14.68 14.20
C ALA A 133 -6.62 -15.08 15.64
N ARG A 134 -5.43 -14.66 16.10
CA ARG A 134 -4.97 -14.88 17.46
C ARG A 134 -5.87 -14.18 18.49
N MET A 135 -6.28 -12.95 18.23
CA MET A 135 -7.22 -12.22 19.08
C MET A 135 -8.55 -12.97 19.22
N ALA A 136 -9.09 -13.47 18.12
CA ALA A 136 -10.35 -14.22 18.10
C ALA A 136 -10.25 -15.53 18.90
N VAL A 137 -9.21 -16.33 18.67
CA VAL A 137 -9.00 -17.63 19.36
C VAL A 137 -8.74 -17.43 20.85
N MET A 138 -8.01 -16.40 21.24
CA MET A 138 -7.63 -16.14 22.64
C MET A 138 -8.60 -15.18 23.36
N HIS A 139 -9.74 -14.81 22.71
CA HIS A 139 -10.77 -13.94 23.26
C HIS A 139 -10.22 -12.59 23.76
N ASP A 140 -9.29 -12.01 23.00
CA ASP A 140 -8.74 -10.67 23.29
C ASP A 140 -9.80 -9.58 23.06
N THR A 141 -9.86 -8.59 23.93
CA THR A 141 -10.85 -7.52 23.90
C THR A 141 -10.40 -6.29 23.11
N GLY A 142 -9.22 -6.33 22.52
CA GLY A 142 -8.72 -5.25 21.66
C GLY A 142 -9.61 -5.06 20.42
N ASP A 143 -9.67 -3.82 19.93
CA ASP A 143 -10.48 -3.46 18.78
C ASP A 143 -9.76 -3.75 17.45
N PHE A 144 -8.60 -3.14 17.26
CA PHE A 144 -7.77 -3.31 16.06
C PHE A 144 -6.46 -4.05 16.35
N LEU A 145 -5.83 -3.75 17.49
CA LEU A 145 -4.64 -4.42 18.00
C LEU A 145 -4.94 -5.06 19.36
N PRO A 146 -4.25 -6.15 19.72
CA PRO A 146 -4.48 -6.83 20.99
C PRO A 146 -4.08 -5.97 22.18
N ARG A 147 -4.81 -6.13 23.27
CA ARG A 147 -4.56 -5.47 24.54
C ARG A 147 -4.50 -6.42 25.74
N ASP A 148 -4.94 -7.67 25.58
CA ASP A 148 -5.10 -8.63 26.68
C ASP A 148 -4.31 -9.92 26.40
N GLN A 149 -5.01 -11.05 26.28
CA GLN A 149 -4.44 -12.40 26.25
C GLN A 149 -3.58 -12.65 25.03
N ALA A 150 -4.00 -12.16 23.85
CA ALA A 150 -3.26 -12.39 22.61
C ALA A 150 -1.88 -11.72 22.62
N ALA A 151 -1.74 -10.59 23.34
CA ALA A 151 -0.46 -9.89 23.48
C ALA A 151 0.42 -10.49 24.58
N HIS A 152 -0.17 -10.91 25.72
CA HIS A 152 0.57 -11.10 26.98
C HIS A 152 0.74 -12.57 27.41
N ARG A 153 0.14 -13.52 26.71
CA ARG A 153 0.23 -14.94 27.02
C ARG A 153 0.66 -15.76 25.81
N VAL A 154 1.49 -16.76 26.04
CA VAL A 154 1.80 -17.78 25.03
C VAL A 154 0.52 -18.59 24.73
N ALA A 155 0.21 -18.82 23.46
CA ALA A 155 -0.90 -19.66 23.06
C ALA A 155 -0.63 -21.13 23.41
N THR A 156 -1.67 -21.87 23.86
CA THR A 156 -1.59 -23.33 24.02
C THR A 156 -1.42 -24.00 22.66
N ASP A 157 -1.12 -25.32 22.64
CA ASP A 157 -0.96 -26.03 21.37
C ASP A 157 -2.29 -26.16 20.62
N GLU A 158 -3.43 -26.25 21.32
CA GLU A 158 -4.77 -26.21 20.73
C GLU A 158 -5.09 -24.84 20.13
N GLU A 159 -4.74 -23.76 20.84
CA GLU A 159 -4.90 -22.38 20.34
C GLU A 159 -4.03 -22.12 19.11
N LYS A 160 -2.76 -22.56 19.13
CA LYS A 160 -1.86 -22.44 17.96
C LYS A 160 -2.42 -23.19 16.75
N LEU A 161 -2.99 -24.40 16.96
CA LEU A 161 -3.63 -25.15 15.88
C LEU A 161 -4.87 -24.41 15.34
N SER A 162 -5.67 -23.83 16.22
CA SER A 162 -6.85 -23.03 15.82
C SER A 162 -6.45 -21.80 15.03
N ILE A 163 -5.46 -21.03 15.52
CA ILE A 163 -4.91 -19.85 14.81
C ILE A 163 -4.39 -20.26 13.42
N PHE A 164 -3.62 -21.34 13.32
CA PHE A 164 -3.11 -21.85 12.05
C PHE A 164 -4.25 -22.22 11.09
N ASN A 165 -5.30 -22.88 11.57
CA ASN A 165 -6.46 -23.26 10.76
C ASN A 165 -7.24 -22.04 10.29
N ASP A 166 -7.43 -21.02 11.13
CA ASP A 166 -8.11 -19.79 10.79
C ASP A 166 -7.34 -18.98 9.71
N VAL A 167 -6.02 -18.87 9.85
CA VAL A 167 -5.17 -18.24 8.83
C VAL A 167 -5.22 -19.02 7.52
N ARG A 168 -5.16 -20.36 7.57
CA ARG A 168 -5.27 -21.22 6.38
C ARG A 168 -6.62 -21.05 5.70
N GLN A 169 -7.71 -21.01 6.46
CA GLN A 169 -9.06 -20.76 5.93
C GLN A 169 -9.14 -19.41 5.22
N GLY A 170 -8.52 -18.36 5.78
CA GLY A 170 -8.46 -17.04 5.13
C GLY A 170 -7.76 -17.09 3.76
N LEU A 171 -6.68 -17.86 3.63
CA LEU A 171 -6.03 -18.10 2.33
C LEU A 171 -6.95 -18.87 1.37
N ASP A 172 -7.69 -19.87 1.84
CA ASP A 172 -8.67 -20.61 1.04
C ASP A 172 -9.82 -19.72 0.56
N GLN A 173 -10.13 -18.64 1.26
CA GLN A 173 -11.11 -17.60 0.89
C GLN A 173 -10.55 -16.53 -0.05
N GLY A 174 -9.28 -16.62 -0.42
CA GLY A 174 -8.62 -15.75 -1.40
C GLY A 174 -7.86 -14.56 -0.82
N ALA A 175 -7.44 -14.61 0.43
CA ALA A 175 -6.54 -13.61 1.00
C ALA A 175 -5.21 -13.55 0.21
N ILE A 176 -4.66 -12.35 0.07
CA ILE A 176 -3.48 -12.05 -0.76
C ILE A 176 -2.20 -12.72 -0.23
N GLY A 177 -2.12 -12.89 1.09
CA GLY A 177 -0.97 -13.45 1.78
C GLY A 177 -1.27 -13.63 3.26
N ILE A 178 -0.22 -13.69 4.09
CA ILE A 178 -0.35 -13.73 5.54
C ILE A 178 0.23 -12.44 6.14
N GLY A 179 -0.55 -11.78 6.98
CA GLY A 179 -0.16 -10.56 7.68
C GLY A 179 0.31 -10.84 9.10
N PHE A 180 1.39 -10.16 9.52
CA PHE A 180 1.99 -10.32 10.85
C PHE A 180 2.30 -8.96 11.49
N GLY A 181 1.74 -8.73 12.66
CA GLY A 181 2.15 -7.65 13.57
C GLY A 181 2.86 -8.22 14.79
N ILE A 182 4.06 -8.80 14.62
CA ILE A 182 4.74 -9.58 15.68
C ILE A 182 5.04 -8.71 16.91
N ALA A 183 5.36 -7.42 16.71
CA ALA A 183 5.59 -6.49 17.83
C ALA A 183 4.37 -6.32 18.73
N TYR A 184 3.16 -6.53 18.21
CA TYR A 184 1.91 -6.40 18.97
C TYR A 184 1.52 -7.67 19.73
N VAL A 185 2.14 -8.80 19.39
CA VAL A 185 1.97 -10.11 20.03
C VAL A 185 3.32 -10.69 20.44
N PRO A 186 4.08 -10.02 21.31
CA PRO A 186 5.48 -10.34 21.60
C PRO A 186 5.67 -11.75 22.18
N THR A 187 4.63 -12.33 22.78
CA THR A 187 4.63 -13.70 23.34
C THR A 187 4.47 -14.80 22.31
N THR A 188 4.22 -14.46 21.04
CA THR A 188 4.14 -15.44 19.95
C THR A 188 5.48 -16.14 19.77
N SER A 189 5.45 -17.48 19.79
CA SER A 189 6.66 -18.29 19.64
C SER A 189 7.22 -18.24 18.22
N ARG A 190 8.53 -18.40 18.08
CA ARG A 190 9.17 -18.50 16.75
C ARG A 190 8.65 -19.71 15.95
N GLU A 191 8.31 -20.79 16.63
CA GLU A 191 7.71 -21.98 16.01
C GLU A 191 6.34 -21.67 15.37
N GLU A 192 5.49 -20.90 16.06
CA GLU A 192 4.18 -20.48 15.55
C GLU A 192 4.35 -19.64 14.26
N ILE A 193 5.31 -18.71 14.25
CA ILE A 193 5.62 -17.88 13.09
C ILE A 193 6.18 -18.72 11.94
N LEU A 194 7.17 -19.57 12.22
CA LEU A 194 7.78 -20.46 11.21
C LEU A 194 6.75 -21.35 10.53
N LYS A 195 5.80 -21.93 11.28
CA LYS A 195 4.71 -22.74 10.70
C LYS A 195 3.83 -21.95 9.73
N LEU A 196 3.57 -20.68 10.00
CA LEU A 196 2.81 -19.82 9.09
C LEU A 196 3.64 -19.39 7.86
N PHE A 197 4.96 -19.23 7.99
CA PHE A 197 5.85 -19.05 6.85
C PHE A 197 5.87 -20.31 5.96
N GLN A 198 5.89 -21.52 6.54
CA GLN A 198 5.75 -22.77 5.79
C GLN A 198 4.42 -22.81 5.02
N LEU A 199 3.32 -22.46 5.68
CA LEU A 199 2.01 -22.38 5.03
C LEU A 199 2.00 -21.37 3.86
N ALA A 200 2.61 -20.20 4.03
CA ALA A 200 2.71 -19.21 2.97
C ALA A 200 3.51 -19.73 1.77
N ALA A 201 4.63 -20.40 2.02
CA ALA A 201 5.44 -21.05 0.98
C ALA A 201 4.67 -22.15 0.24
N GLU A 202 3.96 -23.03 0.96
CA GLU A 202 3.11 -24.09 0.39
C GLU A 202 1.99 -23.53 -0.50
N ARG A 203 1.46 -22.35 -0.15
CA ARG A 203 0.38 -21.66 -0.88
C ARG A 203 0.90 -20.70 -1.94
N HIS A 204 2.20 -20.52 -2.06
CA HIS A 204 2.84 -19.58 -2.97
C HIS A 204 2.33 -18.15 -2.82
N VAL A 205 2.13 -17.71 -1.58
CA VAL A 205 1.70 -16.36 -1.23
C VAL A 205 2.75 -15.63 -0.38
N PRO A 206 2.82 -14.29 -0.43
CA PRO A 206 3.77 -13.53 0.38
C PRO A 206 3.34 -13.44 1.85
N VAL A 207 4.32 -13.18 2.72
CA VAL A 207 4.12 -12.74 4.10
C VAL A 207 4.47 -11.27 4.22
N PHE A 208 3.67 -10.51 4.99
CA PHE A 208 3.87 -9.07 5.27
C PHE A 208 4.12 -8.92 6.76
N VAL A 209 5.28 -8.38 7.14
CA VAL A 209 5.73 -8.52 8.53
C VAL A 209 6.14 -7.19 9.14
N HIS A 210 5.36 -6.74 10.14
CA HIS A 210 5.87 -5.89 11.19
C HIS A 210 6.68 -6.74 12.15
N MET A 211 7.98 -6.53 12.14
CA MET A 211 8.93 -7.35 12.89
C MET A 211 8.69 -7.29 14.40
N ARG A 212 9.20 -8.27 15.11
CA ARG A 212 9.23 -8.30 16.58
C ARG A 212 9.95 -7.08 17.13
N GLY A 213 9.48 -6.52 18.23
CA GLY A 213 10.22 -5.53 18.99
C GLY A 213 11.52 -6.13 19.56
N SER A 214 12.58 -5.35 19.60
CA SER A 214 13.83 -5.76 20.25
C SER A 214 14.02 -5.01 21.56
N SER A 215 14.61 -5.71 22.53
CA SER A 215 15.01 -5.16 23.83
C SER A 215 16.53 -4.96 23.96
N ASP A 216 17.28 -5.30 22.91
CA ASP A 216 18.75 -5.20 22.93
C ASP A 216 19.27 -3.96 22.19
N SER A 217 20.57 -3.69 22.35
CA SER A 217 21.26 -2.55 21.73
C SER A 217 21.32 -2.62 20.20
N ASP A 218 21.12 -3.81 19.62
CA ASP A 218 21.13 -4.03 18.17
C ASP A 218 19.79 -3.66 17.51
N GLY A 219 18.75 -3.40 18.33
CA GLY A 219 17.46 -2.90 17.86
C GLY A 219 16.82 -3.84 16.84
N ALA A 220 16.59 -3.35 15.62
CA ALA A 220 15.87 -4.07 14.57
C ALA A 220 16.69 -5.22 13.90
N ILE A 221 17.97 -5.39 14.19
CA ILE A 221 18.82 -6.36 13.46
C ILE A 221 18.39 -7.81 13.75
N ALA A 222 18.31 -8.20 15.02
CA ALA A 222 17.92 -9.56 15.38
C ALA A 222 16.49 -9.92 14.93
N PRO A 223 15.46 -9.06 15.09
CA PRO A 223 14.14 -9.29 14.50
C PRO A 223 14.13 -9.42 12.97
N LEU A 224 14.95 -8.65 12.26
CA LEU A 224 15.06 -8.76 10.81
C LEU A 224 15.75 -10.07 10.41
N GLN A 225 16.78 -10.50 11.14
CA GLN A 225 17.41 -11.79 10.93
C GLN A 225 16.45 -12.96 11.18
N GLU A 226 15.56 -12.87 12.19
CA GLU A 226 14.52 -13.86 12.46
C GLU A 226 13.67 -14.11 11.19
N VAL A 227 13.07 -13.07 10.65
CA VAL A 227 12.14 -13.19 9.51
C VAL A 227 12.82 -13.51 8.18
N ILE A 228 14.06 -13.04 7.97
CA ILE A 228 14.87 -13.44 6.80
C ILE A 228 15.29 -14.92 6.90
N ALA A 229 15.63 -15.42 8.11
CA ALA A 229 15.96 -16.82 8.31
C ALA A 229 14.73 -17.72 8.08
N ASP A 230 13.55 -17.32 8.55
CA ASP A 230 12.30 -18.04 8.29
C ASP A 230 11.97 -18.08 6.79
N ALA A 231 12.12 -16.95 6.09
CA ALA A 231 11.93 -16.88 4.64
C ALA A 231 12.94 -17.77 3.89
N ALA A 232 14.22 -17.73 4.26
CA ALA A 232 15.25 -18.56 3.65
C ALA A 232 15.06 -20.05 3.90
N ALA A 233 14.61 -20.43 5.11
CA ALA A 233 14.38 -21.82 5.49
C ALA A 233 13.13 -22.44 4.83
N THR A 234 12.11 -21.63 4.53
CA THR A 234 10.82 -22.10 4.01
C THR A 234 10.65 -21.83 2.51
N GLY A 235 11.38 -20.88 1.94
CA GLY A 235 11.16 -20.37 0.60
C GLY A 235 9.98 -19.39 0.49
N ALA A 236 9.44 -18.92 1.61
CA ALA A 236 8.36 -17.92 1.61
C ALA A 236 8.83 -16.57 1.07
N SER A 237 7.98 -15.93 0.27
CA SER A 237 8.17 -14.53 -0.18
C SER A 237 7.94 -13.58 0.97
N LEU A 238 8.95 -12.80 1.37
CA LEU A 238 8.91 -11.89 2.52
C LEU A 238 8.74 -10.43 2.08
N HIS A 239 7.84 -9.69 2.72
CA HIS A 239 7.78 -8.24 2.67
C HIS A 239 7.91 -7.67 4.09
N VAL A 240 8.99 -6.95 4.35
CA VAL A 240 9.21 -6.25 5.63
C VAL A 240 8.60 -4.87 5.52
N VAL A 241 7.60 -4.58 6.35
CA VAL A 241 6.88 -3.30 6.28
C VAL A 241 7.66 -2.15 6.95
N HIS A 242 7.40 -0.91 6.51
CA HIS A 242 7.88 0.36 7.07
C HIS A 242 9.30 0.34 7.67
N ILE A 243 10.30 -0.11 6.89
CA ILE A 243 11.68 -0.35 7.35
C ILE A 243 12.33 0.84 8.05
N THR A 244 11.98 2.07 7.69
CA THR A 244 12.53 3.29 8.32
C THR A 244 11.98 3.50 9.72
N SER A 245 10.77 3.04 10.02
CA SER A 245 10.16 3.09 11.34
C SER A 245 10.74 2.03 12.27
N VAL A 246 10.68 0.75 11.86
CA VAL A 246 11.19 -0.35 12.68
C VAL A 246 12.71 -0.37 12.76
N GLY A 247 13.40 0.03 11.69
CA GLY A 247 14.85 0.15 11.64
C GLY A 247 15.40 1.33 12.43
N ALA A 248 14.66 2.43 12.48
CA ALA A 248 15.05 3.66 13.16
C ALA A 248 16.55 4.01 12.91
N ARG A 249 17.36 4.12 13.96
CA ARG A 249 18.81 4.38 13.85
C ARG A 249 19.61 3.25 13.17
N LYS A 250 19.03 2.04 13.02
CA LYS A 250 19.65 0.87 12.37
C LYS A 250 19.20 0.69 10.91
N THR A 251 18.42 1.62 10.35
CA THR A 251 17.89 1.52 8.97
C THR A 251 18.96 1.20 7.94
N ALA A 252 20.15 1.81 8.02
CA ALA A 252 21.25 1.50 7.09
C ALA A 252 21.67 0.03 7.14
N ALA A 253 21.85 -0.53 8.33
CA ALA A 253 22.23 -1.93 8.53
C ALA A 253 21.09 -2.88 8.12
N CYS A 254 19.84 -2.51 8.40
CA CYS A 254 18.68 -3.27 7.94
C CYS A 254 18.60 -3.35 6.40
N LEU A 255 18.78 -2.23 5.71
CA LEU A 255 18.79 -2.21 4.24
C LEU A 255 19.94 -3.03 3.67
N GLN A 256 21.14 -2.95 4.23
CA GLN A 256 22.27 -3.80 3.83
C GLN A 256 21.97 -5.29 4.02
N LEU A 257 21.30 -5.67 5.11
CA LEU A 257 20.91 -7.05 5.37
C LEU A 257 19.88 -7.54 4.36
N ILE A 258 18.87 -6.73 4.03
CA ILE A 258 17.86 -7.04 2.99
C ILE A 258 18.54 -7.19 1.61
N GLU A 259 19.41 -6.26 1.23
CA GLU A 259 20.16 -6.31 -0.04
C GLU A 259 21.05 -7.56 -0.12
N GLY A 260 21.73 -7.90 0.99
CA GLY A 260 22.51 -9.12 1.11
C GLY A 260 21.67 -10.37 0.94
N ALA A 261 20.53 -10.47 1.62
CA ALA A 261 19.60 -11.58 1.51
C ALA A 261 19.09 -11.76 0.06
N ARG A 262 18.67 -10.65 -0.59
CA ARG A 262 18.28 -10.65 -2.01
C ARG A 262 19.36 -11.16 -2.92
N LYS A 263 20.59 -10.70 -2.73
CA LYS A 263 21.77 -11.13 -3.52
C LYS A 263 22.03 -12.62 -3.39
N HIS A 264 21.67 -13.21 -2.27
CA HIS A 264 21.79 -14.66 -2.01
C HIS A 264 20.49 -15.45 -2.31
N GLY A 265 19.55 -14.85 -3.03
CA GLY A 265 18.36 -15.54 -3.56
C GLY A 265 17.16 -15.60 -2.62
N VAL A 266 17.18 -14.92 -1.46
CA VAL A 266 15.98 -14.78 -0.64
C VAL A 266 15.04 -13.74 -1.29
N ASP A 267 13.79 -14.13 -1.53
CA ASP A 267 12.77 -13.19 -2.03
C ASP A 267 12.27 -12.29 -0.89
N VAL A 268 12.95 -11.16 -0.72
CA VAL A 268 12.60 -10.15 0.30
C VAL A 268 12.47 -8.77 -0.33
N THR A 269 11.40 -8.06 0.04
CA THR A 269 11.11 -6.67 -0.33
C THR A 269 10.79 -5.85 0.91
N THR A 270 10.76 -4.53 0.77
CA THR A 270 10.45 -3.62 1.88
C THR A 270 9.86 -2.31 1.38
N GLU A 271 9.24 -1.56 2.29
CA GLU A 271 8.60 -0.28 2.06
C GLU A 271 8.88 0.73 3.16
N MET A 272 8.45 1.97 2.93
CA MET A 272 8.44 3.06 3.90
C MET A 272 7.28 4.03 3.64
N TYR A 273 6.94 4.85 4.64
CA TYR A 273 6.17 6.07 4.46
C TYR A 273 7.06 7.30 4.63
N PRO A 274 6.76 8.45 3.95
CA PRO A 274 7.67 9.60 3.85
C PRO A 274 7.49 10.58 5.02
N TYR A 275 7.51 10.09 6.28
CA TYR A 275 7.34 10.89 7.50
C TYR A 275 8.33 10.47 8.58
N THR A 276 8.67 11.41 9.47
CA THR A 276 9.55 11.18 10.63
C THR A 276 8.80 10.76 11.90
N ALA A 277 7.54 10.40 11.76
CA ALA A 277 6.70 9.91 12.86
C ALA A 277 5.97 8.64 12.44
N SER A 278 5.72 7.76 13.39
CA SER A 278 4.85 6.59 13.27
C SER A 278 3.53 6.82 14.00
N ALA A 279 2.58 5.90 13.82
CA ALA A 279 1.37 5.87 14.63
C ALA A 279 1.00 4.44 14.99
N SER A 280 0.44 4.27 16.18
CA SER A 280 -0.06 2.99 16.67
C SER A 280 -1.16 3.21 17.72
N ARG A 281 -1.63 2.12 18.33
CA ARG A 281 -2.54 2.16 19.48
C ARG A 281 -1.72 2.26 20.77
N ILE A 282 -2.04 3.25 21.61
CA ILE A 282 -1.28 3.48 22.86
C ILE A 282 -1.39 2.32 23.86
N GLU A 283 -2.48 1.57 23.83
CA GLU A 283 -2.72 0.38 24.66
C GLU A 283 -1.98 -0.87 24.19
N SER A 284 -1.36 -0.86 23.03
CA SER A 284 -0.65 -2.03 22.47
C SER A 284 0.62 -2.38 23.22
N ALA A 285 1.06 -3.64 23.09
CA ALA A 285 2.24 -4.17 23.79
C ALA A 285 3.57 -3.48 23.47
N ILE A 286 3.66 -2.72 22.36
CA ILE A 286 4.88 -1.96 22.02
C ILE A 286 5.23 -0.90 23.07
N TYR A 287 4.24 -0.46 23.86
CA TYR A 287 4.41 0.51 24.96
C TYR A 287 4.46 -0.14 26.35
N ASP A 288 4.66 -1.46 26.44
CA ASP A 288 4.79 -2.18 27.71
C ASP A 288 6.21 -2.08 28.29
N GLY A 289 6.31 -2.19 29.61
CA GLY A 289 7.59 -2.25 30.31
C GLY A 289 8.47 -1.02 30.05
N ASP A 290 9.72 -1.26 29.74
CA ASP A 290 10.79 -0.25 29.56
C ASP A 290 10.84 0.30 28.13
N TRP A 291 9.65 0.51 27.51
CA TRP A 291 9.57 1.00 26.13
C TRP A 291 10.34 2.32 25.89
N LEU A 292 10.42 3.20 26.91
CA LEU A 292 11.21 4.44 26.85
C LEU A 292 12.70 4.15 26.65
N GLU A 293 13.25 3.20 27.43
CA GLU A 293 14.65 2.81 27.34
C GLU A 293 14.95 2.14 25.98
N ARG A 294 14.09 1.19 25.58
CA ARG A 294 14.23 0.47 24.30
C ARG A 294 14.18 1.39 23.09
N SER A 295 13.26 2.35 23.08
CA SER A 295 13.09 3.29 21.96
C SER A 295 14.06 4.47 22.01
N GLY A 296 14.60 4.81 23.19
CA GLY A 296 15.32 6.04 23.45
C GLY A 296 14.45 7.30 23.32
N ALA A 297 13.13 7.14 23.39
CA ALA A 297 12.14 8.22 23.31
C ALA A 297 11.81 8.78 24.70
N SER A 298 11.02 9.84 24.70
CA SER A 298 10.39 10.42 25.89
C SER A 298 8.88 10.45 25.72
N TYR A 299 8.13 10.67 26.81
CA TYR A 299 6.68 10.87 26.70
C TYR A 299 6.34 12.04 25.78
N HIS A 300 7.16 13.07 25.73
CA HIS A 300 6.94 14.27 24.89
C HIS A 300 7.08 13.97 23.38
N ASP A 301 7.75 12.90 22.99
CA ASP A 301 7.82 12.44 21.62
C ASP A 301 6.50 11.80 21.16
N LEU A 302 5.60 11.51 22.10
CA LEU A 302 4.28 11.00 21.81
C LEU A 302 3.25 12.13 21.71
N GLN A 303 2.39 12.05 20.70
CA GLN A 303 1.28 12.98 20.46
C GLN A 303 -0.03 12.20 20.46
N TRP A 304 -0.99 12.61 21.31
CA TRP A 304 -2.34 12.05 21.26
C TRP A 304 -3.04 12.50 19.98
N ALA A 305 -3.41 11.55 19.11
CA ALA A 305 -3.89 11.87 17.77
C ALA A 305 -5.21 12.67 17.78
N ALA A 306 -6.08 12.45 18.77
CA ALA A 306 -7.38 13.13 18.83
C ALA A 306 -7.32 14.61 19.18
N THR A 307 -6.27 15.08 19.88
CA THR A 307 -6.20 16.46 20.37
C THR A 307 -4.91 17.18 19.99
N GLY A 308 -3.89 16.47 19.49
CA GLY A 308 -2.56 17.02 19.27
C GLY A 308 -1.71 17.18 20.54
N GLU A 309 -2.20 16.76 21.72
CA GLU A 309 -1.49 16.86 23.00
C GLU A 309 -0.17 16.08 22.97
N ARG A 310 0.95 16.75 23.29
CA ARG A 310 2.22 16.09 23.60
C ARG A 310 2.16 15.51 25.00
N LEU A 311 2.49 14.20 25.13
CA LEU A 311 2.20 13.48 26.36
C LEU A 311 3.20 13.78 27.48
N THR A 312 2.70 13.66 28.71
CA THR A 312 3.46 13.52 29.95
C THR A 312 3.32 12.10 30.51
N ALA A 313 4.03 11.74 31.55
CA ALA A 313 3.85 10.44 32.20
C ALA A 313 2.41 10.23 32.70
N GLU A 314 1.77 11.29 33.24
CA GLU A 314 0.40 11.24 33.73
C GLU A 314 -0.62 11.08 32.60
N SER A 315 -0.48 11.85 31.50
CA SER A 315 -1.40 11.75 30.37
C SER A 315 -1.20 10.44 29.61
N PHE A 316 0.03 9.94 29.49
CA PHE A 316 0.31 8.62 28.96
C PHE A 316 -0.41 7.52 29.75
N ALA A 317 -0.27 7.52 31.10
CA ALA A 317 -0.94 6.54 31.95
C ALA A 317 -2.48 6.60 31.85
N ARG A 318 -3.03 7.81 31.67
CA ARG A 318 -4.46 8.03 31.43
C ARG A 318 -4.91 7.44 30.09
N TYR A 319 -4.20 7.77 29.00
CA TYR A 319 -4.57 7.31 27.66
C TYR A 319 -4.31 5.81 27.45
N ARG A 320 -3.30 5.21 28.13
CA ARG A 320 -3.12 3.75 28.14
C ARG A 320 -4.36 3.01 28.63
N LYS A 321 -5.07 3.55 29.63
CA LYS A 321 -6.33 2.95 30.13
C LYS A 321 -7.49 3.20 29.18
N GLN A 322 -7.54 4.36 28.56
CA GLN A 322 -8.59 4.74 27.62
C GLN A 322 -8.51 3.95 26.32
N GLY A 323 -7.30 3.77 25.78
CA GLY A 323 -7.06 3.28 24.42
C GLY A 323 -7.26 4.36 23.37
N GLY A 324 -6.55 4.23 22.23
CA GLY A 324 -6.68 5.13 21.09
C GLY A 324 -5.38 5.34 20.34
N ALA A 325 -5.45 6.12 19.25
CA ALA A 325 -4.31 6.37 18.40
C ALA A 325 -3.30 7.35 19.04
N VAL A 326 -2.03 7.00 18.94
CA VAL A 326 -0.90 7.85 19.36
C VAL A 326 0.10 7.94 18.21
N ILE A 327 0.64 9.13 17.99
CA ILE A 327 1.70 9.41 17.01
C ILE A 327 3.02 9.49 17.77
N ALA A 328 4.05 8.79 17.27
CA ALA A 328 5.38 8.77 17.88
C ALA A 328 6.40 9.43 16.93
N HIS A 329 6.92 10.58 17.31
CA HIS A 329 7.90 11.38 16.56
C HIS A 329 9.31 10.87 16.83
N THR A 330 9.59 9.63 16.42
CA THR A 330 10.81 8.89 16.79
C THR A 330 11.63 8.39 15.61
N ILE A 331 11.17 8.59 14.37
CA ILE A 331 11.91 8.18 13.17
C ILE A 331 12.97 9.23 12.85
N PRO A 332 14.28 8.87 12.88
CA PRO A 332 15.34 9.82 12.57
C PRO A 332 15.25 10.33 11.12
N PRO A 333 15.52 11.62 10.86
CA PRO A 333 15.56 12.16 9.48
C PRO A 333 16.53 11.42 8.57
N GLU A 334 17.65 10.91 9.11
CA GLU A 334 18.62 10.11 8.37
C GLU A 334 18.03 8.77 7.91
N ALA A 335 17.22 8.12 8.74
CA ALA A 335 16.53 6.88 8.38
C ALA A 335 15.53 7.12 7.23
N LEU A 336 14.77 8.21 7.32
CA LEU A 336 13.86 8.65 6.26
C LEU A 336 14.64 8.88 4.95
N ARG A 337 15.76 9.62 4.99
CA ARG A 337 16.56 9.92 3.80
C ARG A 337 17.17 8.66 3.17
N LEU A 338 17.64 7.71 3.98
CA LEU A 338 18.10 6.41 3.51
C LEU A 338 17.02 5.65 2.74
N GLY A 339 15.80 5.59 3.27
CA GLY A 339 14.68 4.94 2.57
C GLY A 339 14.27 5.66 1.29
N LEU A 340 14.25 7.01 1.29
CA LEU A 340 13.95 7.81 0.10
C LEU A 340 14.95 7.58 -1.04
N THR A 341 16.24 7.46 -0.72
CA THR A 341 17.29 7.30 -1.73
C THR A 341 17.59 5.85 -2.12
N ASN A 342 17.11 4.87 -1.37
CA ASN A 342 17.36 3.46 -1.67
C ASN A 342 16.31 2.91 -2.67
N PRO A 343 16.73 2.46 -3.88
CA PRO A 343 15.83 2.08 -4.97
C PRO A 343 15.05 0.78 -4.73
N ILE A 344 15.40 -0.02 -3.71
CA ILE A 344 14.65 -1.24 -3.36
C ILE A 344 13.46 -0.99 -2.44
N VAL A 345 13.38 0.21 -1.84
CA VAL A 345 12.33 0.56 -0.87
C VAL A 345 11.11 1.12 -1.60
N MET A 346 9.97 0.47 -1.45
CA MET A 346 8.68 0.94 -1.99
C MET A 346 8.10 2.05 -1.11
N PHE A 347 7.06 2.73 -1.62
CA PHE A 347 6.26 3.66 -0.82
C PHE A 347 4.91 3.04 -0.49
N ALA A 348 4.51 3.11 0.77
CA ALA A 348 3.20 2.75 1.27
C ALA A 348 2.79 3.72 2.38
N SER A 349 1.53 3.73 2.78
CA SER A 349 1.07 4.76 3.70
C SER A 349 1.08 4.37 5.17
N ASP A 350 0.79 3.12 5.47
CA ASP A 350 0.50 2.66 6.85
C ASP A 350 -0.61 3.53 7.49
N GLY A 351 -1.59 3.93 6.66
CA GLY A 351 -2.55 4.99 6.96
C GLY A 351 -3.85 4.46 7.53
N HIS A 352 -4.35 5.17 8.57
CA HIS A 352 -5.68 4.98 9.13
C HIS A 352 -6.15 6.28 9.79
N LEU A 353 -7.28 6.80 9.35
CA LEU A 353 -8.02 7.86 10.04
C LEU A 353 -9.28 7.27 10.68
N VAL A 354 -9.60 7.73 11.87
CA VAL A 354 -10.84 7.39 12.58
C VAL A 354 -11.53 8.71 12.92
N ASN A 355 -12.69 8.95 12.31
CA ASN A 355 -13.43 10.21 12.44
C ASN A 355 -12.55 11.44 12.16
N GLY A 356 -11.78 11.39 11.08
CA GLY A 356 -10.89 12.47 10.67
C GLY A 356 -9.64 12.68 11.54
N GLN A 357 -9.36 11.79 12.50
CA GLN A 357 -8.21 11.89 13.40
C GLN A 357 -7.22 10.76 13.13
N GLY A 358 -5.93 11.06 13.23
CA GLY A 358 -4.86 10.09 13.00
C GLY A 358 -3.58 10.73 12.49
N HIS A 359 -2.79 9.95 11.76
CA HIS A 359 -1.54 10.41 11.19
C HIS A 359 -1.76 10.97 9.76
N PRO A 360 -1.12 12.10 9.37
CA PRO A 360 -1.28 12.71 8.04
C PRO A 360 -0.90 11.78 6.87
N ARG A 361 -0.11 10.73 7.11
CA ARG A 361 0.26 9.72 6.09
C ARG A 361 -0.97 9.02 5.46
N SER A 362 -2.11 9.06 6.14
CA SER A 362 -3.36 8.46 5.64
C SER A 362 -3.89 9.16 4.38
N ALA A 363 -3.66 10.47 4.27
CA ALA A 363 -4.25 11.32 3.24
C ALA A 363 -3.22 11.98 2.29
N GLY A 364 -1.89 11.86 2.58
CA GLY A 364 -0.90 12.65 1.82
C GLY A 364 0.43 11.94 1.53
N THR A 365 0.53 10.63 1.69
CA THR A 365 1.81 9.90 1.50
C THR A 365 2.36 10.04 0.09
N PHE A 366 1.55 9.80 -0.93
CA PHE A 366 2.02 9.74 -2.31
C PHE A 366 2.24 11.14 -2.89
N ALA A 367 1.34 12.07 -2.61
CA ALA A 367 1.52 13.47 -3.01
C ALA A 367 2.72 14.13 -2.30
N ARG A 368 3.02 13.76 -1.05
CA ARG A 368 4.23 14.21 -0.34
C ARG A 368 5.50 13.74 -1.03
N VAL A 369 5.57 12.50 -1.50
CA VAL A 369 6.71 12.01 -2.29
C VAL A 369 6.88 12.84 -3.54
N LEU A 370 5.80 13.07 -4.30
CA LEU A 370 5.83 13.81 -5.56
C LEU A 370 6.15 15.30 -5.37
N GLY A 371 5.51 15.95 -4.41
CA GLY A 371 5.68 17.38 -4.15
C GLY A 371 6.98 17.70 -3.44
N LEU A 372 7.13 17.22 -2.22
CA LEU A 372 8.27 17.58 -1.37
C LEU A 372 9.57 16.93 -1.86
N TYR A 373 9.60 15.60 -2.02
CA TYR A 373 10.86 14.89 -2.24
C TYR A 373 11.30 14.80 -3.70
N VAL A 374 10.38 14.82 -4.67
CA VAL A 374 10.73 14.84 -6.10
C VAL A 374 10.90 16.29 -6.58
N ARG A 375 9.87 17.15 -6.42
CA ARG A 375 9.89 18.49 -6.99
C ARG A 375 10.76 19.46 -6.19
N GLU A 376 10.53 19.58 -4.86
CA GLU A 376 11.16 20.62 -4.04
C GLU A 376 12.58 20.23 -3.62
N GLU A 377 12.75 19.11 -2.94
CA GLU A 377 14.05 18.65 -2.43
C GLU A 377 14.89 17.90 -3.47
N LYS A 378 14.31 17.41 -4.54
CA LYS A 378 14.97 16.67 -5.65
C LYS A 378 15.78 15.48 -5.15
N VAL A 379 15.24 14.75 -4.17
CA VAL A 379 15.90 13.59 -3.54
C VAL A 379 15.93 12.39 -4.48
N LEU A 380 14.90 12.23 -5.31
CA LEU A 380 14.77 11.13 -6.27
C LEU A 380 14.08 11.60 -7.57
N PRO A 381 14.37 10.94 -8.72
CA PRO A 381 13.71 11.24 -9.99
C PRO A 381 12.23 10.87 -9.96
N LEU A 382 11.39 11.61 -10.69
CA LEU A 382 9.95 11.36 -10.78
C LEU A 382 9.62 9.93 -11.25
N MET A 383 10.31 9.43 -12.29
CA MET A 383 10.08 8.07 -12.82
C MET A 383 10.40 7.00 -11.77
N ASP A 384 11.45 7.20 -10.94
CA ASP A 384 11.78 6.27 -9.86
C ASP A 384 10.71 6.30 -8.76
N ALA A 385 10.22 7.49 -8.38
CA ALA A 385 9.11 7.63 -7.45
C ALA A 385 7.88 6.87 -7.94
N LEU A 386 7.47 7.09 -9.20
CA LEU A 386 6.35 6.39 -9.81
C LEU A 386 6.56 4.87 -9.82
N ARG A 387 7.74 4.39 -10.18
CA ARG A 387 8.07 2.96 -10.18
C ARG A 387 7.87 2.33 -8.79
N ARG A 388 8.29 3.03 -7.74
CA ARG A 388 8.26 2.57 -6.34
C ARG A 388 6.86 2.63 -5.71
N MET A 389 5.93 3.37 -6.30
CA MET A 389 4.53 3.47 -5.82
C MET A 389 3.52 2.80 -6.76
N THR A 390 3.96 2.22 -7.90
CA THR A 390 3.06 1.59 -8.87
C THR A 390 3.55 0.20 -9.29
N LEU A 391 4.61 0.15 -10.12
CA LEU A 391 5.10 -1.10 -10.73
C LEU A 391 5.67 -2.06 -9.68
N MET A 392 6.52 -1.60 -8.77
CA MET A 392 7.13 -2.48 -7.77
C MET A 392 6.10 -3.11 -6.82
N PRO A 393 5.11 -2.37 -6.28
CA PRO A 393 4.01 -2.97 -5.53
C PRO A 393 3.22 -4.01 -6.33
N ALA A 394 2.91 -3.73 -7.61
CA ALA A 394 2.24 -4.68 -8.47
C ALA A 394 3.07 -5.96 -8.63
N GLN A 395 4.35 -5.83 -9.01
CA GLN A 395 5.28 -6.94 -9.19
C GLN A 395 5.44 -7.79 -7.93
N ARG A 396 5.38 -7.19 -6.73
CA ARG A 396 5.41 -7.94 -5.47
C ARG A 396 4.28 -8.94 -5.34
N LEU A 397 3.12 -8.64 -5.94
CA LEU A 397 1.90 -9.42 -5.79
C LEU A 397 1.57 -10.29 -7.03
N GLU A 398 2.20 -10.08 -8.18
CA GLU A 398 1.87 -10.73 -9.46
C GLU A 398 1.88 -12.27 -9.38
N ALA A 399 2.78 -12.85 -8.61
CA ALA A 399 2.89 -14.30 -8.47
C ALA A 399 1.66 -14.93 -7.80
N SER A 400 1.03 -14.22 -6.85
CA SER A 400 -0.10 -14.72 -6.06
C SER A 400 -1.43 -14.12 -6.48
N VAL A 401 -1.45 -12.89 -7.03
CA VAL A 401 -2.65 -12.14 -7.42
C VAL A 401 -2.62 -11.84 -8.92
N PRO A 402 -3.26 -12.66 -9.78
CA PRO A 402 -3.17 -12.53 -11.24
C PRO A 402 -3.59 -11.16 -11.79
N ALA A 403 -4.53 -10.47 -11.13
CA ALA A 403 -4.97 -9.14 -11.55
C ALA A 403 -3.82 -8.11 -11.52
N MET A 404 -2.81 -8.29 -10.67
CA MET A 404 -1.68 -7.36 -10.55
C MET A 404 -0.79 -7.29 -11.79
N HIS A 405 -0.81 -8.31 -12.67
CA HIS A 405 -0.15 -8.24 -13.97
C HIS A 405 -0.65 -7.10 -14.86
N ASN A 406 -1.84 -6.58 -14.60
CA ASN A 406 -2.44 -5.49 -15.38
C ASN A 406 -2.47 -4.15 -14.63
N LYS A 407 -1.95 -4.08 -13.39
CA LYS A 407 -1.92 -2.87 -12.56
C LYS A 407 -0.51 -2.28 -12.46
N GLY A 408 -0.41 -1.02 -12.08
CA GLY A 408 0.88 -0.33 -11.90
C GLY A 408 1.62 0.00 -13.20
N ARG A 409 0.93 0.00 -14.35
CA ARG A 409 1.49 0.25 -15.68
C ARG A 409 0.49 0.90 -16.65
N ILE A 410 1.00 1.59 -17.68
CA ILE A 410 0.19 2.15 -18.76
C ILE A 410 0.61 1.51 -20.08
N ARG A 411 -0.01 0.39 -20.42
CA ARG A 411 0.14 -0.30 -21.70
C ARG A 411 -1.20 -0.80 -22.20
N VAL A 412 -1.29 -1.07 -23.50
CA VAL A 412 -2.51 -1.67 -24.08
C VAL A 412 -2.81 -3.00 -23.38
N GLY A 413 -4.04 -3.15 -22.92
CA GLY A 413 -4.54 -4.29 -22.17
C GLY A 413 -4.41 -4.16 -20.65
N ALA A 414 -3.67 -3.19 -20.11
CA ALA A 414 -3.64 -2.90 -18.67
C ALA A 414 -4.99 -2.39 -18.18
N ASP A 415 -5.28 -2.58 -16.90
CA ASP A 415 -6.43 -1.97 -16.26
C ASP A 415 -6.31 -0.44 -16.33
N ALA A 416 -7.41 0.26 -16.58
CA ALA A 416 -7.41 1.71 -16.61
C ALA A 416 -7.52 2.27 -15.17
N ASP A 417 -6.53 1.90 -14.34
CA ASP A 417 -6.24 2.47 -13.04
C ASP A 417 -5.18 3.55 -13.27
N ILE A 418 -5.60 4.80 -13.30
CA ILE A 418 -4.79 5.93 -13.78
C ILE A 418 -4.91 7.11 -12.81
N THR A 419 -3.78 7.74 -12.53
CA THR A 419 -3.70 9.00 -11.80
C THR A 419 -3.16 10.09 -12.71
N VAL A 420 -3.92 11.19 -12.81
CA VAL A 420 -3.52 12.41 -13.52
C VAL A 420 -3.23 13.49 -12.49
N PHE A 421 -2.03 14.05 -12.53
CA PHE A 421 -1.61 15.07 -11.57
C PHE A 421 -0.83 16.21 -12.22
N ASP A 422 -0.91 17.37 -11.60
CA ASP A 422 -0.10 18.53 -11.94
C ASP A 422 1.28 18.42 -11.28
N PRO A 423 2.37 18.22 -12.06
CA PRO A 423 3.70 18.03 -11.50
C PRO A 423 4.24 19.30 -10.80
N GLU A 424 3.72 20.48 -11.15
CA GLU A 424 4.16 21.75 -10.57
C GLU A 424 3.45 22.06 -9.23
N HIS A 425 2.27 21.47 -8.98
CA HIS A 425 1.43 21.83 -7.83
C HIS A 425 1.08 20.65 -6.91
N VAL A 426 1.39 19.39 -7.29
CA VAL A 426 1.11 18.23 -6.46
C VAL A 426 1.85 18.32 -5.13
N ILE A 427 1.10 18.22 -4.01
CA ILE A 427 1.64 18.26 -2.65
C ILE A 427 0.59 17.74 -1.66
N ASP A 428 1.05 17.15 -0.55
CA ASP A 428 0.19 16.85 0.60
C ASP A 428 -0.27 18.13 1.32
N LYS A 429 -1.46 18.11 1.89
CA LYS A 429 -2.01 19.18 2.74
C LYS A 429 -2.24 18.72 4.17
N ALA A 430 -2.29 17.42 4.39
CA ALA A 430 -2.48 16.84 5.70
C ALA A 430 -1.32 17.17 6.64
N THR A 431 -1.64 17.59 7.86
CA THR A 431 -0.67 17.87 8.94
C THR A 431 -0.98 17.02 10.17
N PHE A 432 -0.09 17.00 11.15
CA PHE A 432 -0.33 16.29 12.40
C PHE A 432 -1.48 16.88 13.22
N GLU A 433 -1.79 18.16 13.04
CA GLU A 433 -2.88 18.88 13.68
C GLU A 433 -4.19 18.76 12.90
N ASN A 434 -4.11 18.62 11.56
CA ASN A 434 -5.25 18.47 10.67
C ASN A 434 -4.96 17.38 9.63
N PRO A 435 -5.07 16.10 9.99
CA PRO A 435 -4.68 14.99 9.12
C PRO A 435 -5.69 14.67 8.01
N ALA A 436 -6.94 15.09 8.17
CA ALA A 436 -8.03 14.81 7.23
C ALA A 436 -8.14 15.87 6.14
N GLN A 437 -7.08 16.01 5.32
CA GLN A 437 -7.05 16.96 4.21
C GLN A 437 -6.64 16.25 2.92
N ASN A 438 -7.41 16.48 1.85
CA ASN A 438 -7.06 16.00 0.52
C ASN A 438 -5.77 16.64 0.01
N SER A 439 -4.96 15.86 -0.69
CA SER A 439 -3.79 16.35 -1.40
C SER A 439 -4.17 17.35 -2.49
N ALA A 440 -3.31 18.32 -2.77
CA ALA A 440 -3.49 19.25 -3.89
C ALA A 440 -2.77 18.71 -5.14
N GLY A 441 -3.26 19.13 -6.33
CA GLY A 441 -2.62 18.81 -7.60
C GLY A 441 -2.89 17.40 -8.14
N ILE A 442 -3.63 16.54 -7.44
CA ILE A 442 -4.23 15.33 -8.00
C ILE A 442 -5.55 15.74 -8.65
N LEU A 443 -5.64 15.64 -9.98
CA LEU A 443 -6.76 16.18 -10.75
C LEU A 443 -7.79 15.11 -11.10
N ASP A 444 -7.37 14.04 -11.75
CA ASP A 444 -8.26 12.95 -12.14
C ASP A 444 -7.70 11.62 -11.66
N VAL A 445 -8.55 10.79 -11.10
CA VAL A 445 -8.23 9.42 -10.73
C VAL A 445 -9.29 8.50 -11.32
N LEU A 446 -8.82 7.53 -12.11
CA LEU A 446 -9.66 6.50 -12.69
C LEU A 446 -9.34 5.15 -12.04
N VAL A 447 -10.39 4.46 -11.62
CA VAL A 447 -10.32 3.09 -11.11
C VAL A 447 -11.15 2.20 -12.04
N ASN A 448 -10.52 1.17 -12.60
CA ASN A 448 -11.17 0.30 -13.59
C ASN A 448 -11.87 1.09 -14.73
N GLY A 449 -11.27 2.23 -15.14
CA GLY A 449 -11.76 3.09 -16.20
C GLY A 449 -12.87 4.08 -15.82
N ALA A 450 -13.35 4.07 -14.59
CA ALA A 450 -14.34 5.02 -14.08
C ALA A 450 -13.64 6.13 -13.26
N PHE A 451 -14.02 7.39 -13.49
CA PHE A 451 -13.54 8.50 -12.67
C PHE A 451 -14.08 8.37 -11.24
N VAL A 452 -13.20 8.33 -10.27
CA VAL A 452 -13.52 8.41 -8.83
C VAL A 452 -13.16 9.80 -8.26
N VAL A 453 -12.14 10.44 -8.86
CA VAL A 453 -11.85 11.87 -8.69
C VAL A 453 -11.84 12.49 -10.09
N ARG A 454 -12.47 13.66 -10.25
CA ARG A 454 -12.47 14.43 -11.48
C ARG A 454 -12.37 15.92 -11.17
N ASP A 455 -11.45 16.60 -11.86
CA ASP A 455 -11.16 18.02 -11.61
C ASP A 455 -10.91 18.30 -10.10
N GLY A 456 -10.19 17.40 -9.42
CA GLY A 456 -9.88 17.47 -7.99
C GLY A 456 -11.06 17.23 -7.05
N LYS A 457 -12.20 16.73 -7.53
CA LYS A 457 -13.41 16.47 -6.74
C LYS A 457 -13.83 15.01 -6.81
N THR A 458 -14.31 14.47 -5.70
CA THR A 458 -14.91 13.12 -5.67
C THR A 458 -16.11 13.03 -6.59
N VAL A 459 -16.20 11.96 -7.36
CA VAL A 459 -17.38 11.66 -8.19
C VAL A 459 -18.36 10.83 -7.34
N GLU A 460 -19.46 11.44 -6.96
CA GLU A 460 -20.45 10.83 -6.09
C GLU A 460 -21.17 9.63 -6.74
N GLY A 461 -21.45 8.59 -5.94
CA GLY A 461 -22.22 7.42 -6.37
C GLY A 461 -21.46 6.44 -7.28
N VAL A 462 -20.16 6.60 -7.47
CA VAL A 462 -19.31 5.75 -8.31
C VAL A 462 -18.41 4.91 -7.42
N TYR A 463 -18.57 3.59 -7.43
CA TYR A 463 -17.83 2.63 -6.60
C TYR A 463 -17.26 1.48 -7.45
N PRO A 464 -16.27 1.76 -8.29
CA PRO A 464 -15.73 0.80 -9.25
C PRO A 464 -14.68 -0.15 -8.65
N GLY A 465 -14.35 0.01 -7.38
CA GLY A 465 -13.33 -0.78 -6.70
C GLY A 465 -13.68 -2.27 -6.65
N ILE A 466 -12.71 -3.10 -7.00
CA ILE A 466 -12.82 -4.56 -7.05
C ILE A 466 -11.89 -5.18 -6.02
N GLY A 467 -12.39 -6.22 -5.32
CA GLY A 467 -11.58 -7.00 -4.39
C GLY A 467 -10.46 -7.75 -5.12
N GLN A 468 -9.22 -7.50 -4.73
CA GLN A 468 -8.04 -8.20 -5.22
C GLN A 468 -7.85 -9.47 -4.39
N LYS A 469 -7.76 -10.63 -5.05
CA LYS A 469 -7.68 -11.94 -4.40
C LYS A 469 -6.64 -12.81 -5.10
N THR A 470 -6.13 -13.79 -4.37
CA THR A 470 -5.46 -14.94 -4.97
C THR A 470 -6.45 -15.75 -5.81
N LYS A 471 -5.93 -16.69 -6.59
CA LYS A 471 -6.77 -17.54 -7.47
C LYS A 471 -7.83 -18.30 -6.68
#